data_e56845997725920859c0eb0b1baebf5d
#
_entry.id   e56845997725920859c0eb0b1baebf5d
#
_cell.length_a   1.000
_cell.length_b   1.000
_cell.length_c   1.000
_cell.angle_alpha   90.00
_cell.angle_beta   90.00
_cell.angle_gamma   90.00
#
_symmetry.space_group_name_H-M   'P 1'
#
loop_
_entity.id
_entity.type
_entity.pdbx_description
1 polymer ?
#
loop_
_entity_poly.entity_id
_entity_poly.type
_entity_poly.pdbx_seq_one_letter_code
_entity_poly.pdbx_strand_id
1 'polypeptide(L)'
;MTNNKGFYTKIVPIMMAFFCMGFVDMVGTATNYAQKDLGLDDATANIFPSMVFFWFLIFSVPTGILMSRIGRKKTVIISLLVTALSMIIPFIWYDKTSLIITFSLLGIGNTLMQVSLNPLLSSIVKGDKLASSLTFGQFVKAIASFSAPLIATRASLMFDDWRMIYPLFLLISVITVLWLGMTRIDEQKEDGKGATFSECFKLLGNGVILLCFLGIMCHVGIDVGTNVTSPRILMERLGLTNLDDANYATSVYFAFRTAGCFIGTFILARYSAKKFFGLSVLCIALGMGGLYFLHGEIILCTCIGLIGFGNSNVFSVILSRAMLYMPNKKNEISGLMIMGLFGGTIFPFFMGQATKALDNSQTGALIVMSIGVIYLLFLATKIKDKMNSVE
;
A
#
# COMPACT_ATOMS: atom_id res chain seq x y z
N MET A 1 6.13 28.61 22.40
CA MET A 1 6.97 27.40 22.28
C MET A 1 6.38 26.24 23.10
N THR A 2 5.08 26.11 23.16
CA THR A 2 4.39 25.14 24.02
C THR A 2 3.79 24.03 23.14
N ASN A 3 4.18 22.80 23.39
CA ASN A 3 3.55 21.55 23.00
C ASN A 3 4.16 20.70 21.88
N ASN A 4 5.39 20.90 21.48
CA ASN A 4 6.04 19.94 20.56
C ASN A 4 6.26 18.55 21.22
N LYS A 5 6.54 18.49 22.54
CA LYS A 5 6.73 17.21 23.24
C LYS A 5 5.47 16.33 23.19
N GLY A 6 4.29 16.91 23.44
CA GLY A 6 3.03 16.16 23.39
C GLY A 6 2.63 15.68 21.99
N PHE A 7 3.05 16.37 20.94
CA PHE A 7 2.86 15.95 19.55
C PHE A 7 3.74 14.74 19.21
N TYR A 8 5.04 14.81 19.51
CA TYR A 8 5.97 13.72 19.21
C TYR A 8 5.65 12.44 19.99
N THR A 9 5.21 12.54 21.25
CA THR A 9 4.80 11.36 22.02
C THR A 9 3.60 10.63 21.44
N LYS A 10 2.74 11.32 20.69
CA LYS A 10 1.58 10.72 20.01
C LYS A 10 1.92 10.20 18.62
N ILE A 11 2.79 10.89 17.88
CA ILE A 11 3.06 10.54 16.47
C ILE A 11 4.02 9.37 16.31
N VAL A 12 5.02 9.22 17.19
CA VAL A 12 6.02 8.14 17.07
C VAL A 12 5.39 6.75 17.13
N PRO A 13 4.52 6.38 18.09
CA PRO A 13 3.89 5.06 18.08
C PRO A 13 2.95 4.86 16.90
N ILE A 14 2.36 5.92 16.33
CA ILE A 14 1.60 5.84 15.08
C ILE A 14 2.55 5.53 13.90
N MET A 15 3.72 6.16 13.83
CA MET A 15 4.71 5.85 12.80
C MET A 15 5.25 4.42 12.93
N MET A 16 5.42 3.91 14.16
CA MET A 16 5.74 2.49 14.38
C MET A 16 4.62 1.57 13.86
N ALA A 17 3.36 1.95 14.00
CA ALA A 17 2.25 1.19 13.39
C ALA A 17 2.31 1.25 11.84
N PHE A 18 2.71 2.38 11.23
CA PHE A 18 3.00 2.43 9.78
C PHE A 18 4.17 1.52 9.39
N PHE A 19 5.19 1.41 10.23
CA PHE A 19 6.27 0.44 10.01
C PHE A 19 5.75 -1.00 10.00
N CYS A 20 4.97 -1.38 11.03
CA CYS A 20 4.33 -2.71 11.09
C CYS A 20 3.39 -2.95 9.90
N MET A 21 2.73 -1.92 9.37
CA MET A 21 1.90 -2.01 8.17
C MET A 21 2.71 -2.47 6.94
N GLY A 22 4.01 -2.20 6.91
CA GLY A 22 4.91 -2.64 5.84
C GLY A 22 5.22 -4.13 5.86
N PHE A 23 4.93 -4.85 6.94
CA PHE A 23 5.19 -6.29 7.05
C PHE A 23 4.40 -7.12 6.03
N VAL A 24 3.30 -6.61 5.55
CA VAL A 24 2.50 -7.25 4.50
C VAL A 24 3.30 -7.46 3.21
N ASP A 25 4.22 -6.57 2.92
CA ASP A 25 5.00 -6.60 1.68
C ASP A 25 6.08 -7.71 1.70
N MET A 26 6.33 -8.34 2.88
CA MET A 26 7.16 -9.56 2.98
C MET A 26 6.54 -10.75 2.22
N VAL A 27 5.25 -10.71 1.90
CA VAL A 27 4.57 -11.82 1.24
C VAL A 27 5.27 -12.24 -0.06
N GLY A 28 5.80 -11.30 -0.84
CA GLY A 28 6.53 -11.62 -2.07
C GLY A 28 7.79 -12.43 -1.79
N THR A 29 8.63 -11.98 -0.85
CA THR A 29 9.83 -12.70 -0.42
C THR A 29 9.50 -14.07 0.18
N ALA A 30 8.52 -14.10 1.09
CA ALA A 30 8.09 -15.35 1.73
C ALA A 30 7.51 -16.35 0.72
N THR A 31 6.81 -15.88 -0.31
CA THR A 31 6.29 -16.75 -1.39
C THR A 31 7.43 -17.45 -2.13
N ASN A 32 8.50 -16.71 -2.49
CA ASN A 32 9.64 -17.26 -3.21
C ASN A 32 10.38 -18.33 -2.38
N TYR A 33 10.63 -18.07 -1.11
CA TYR A 33 11.25 -19.05 -0.22
C TYR A 33 10.34 -20.26 0.01
N ALA A 34 9.05 -20.04 0.30
CA ALA A 34 8.10 -21.13 0.52
C ALA A 34 7.90 -21.98 -0.73
N GLN A 35 7.90 -21.39 -1.91
CA GLN A 35 7.84 -22.11 -3.19
C GLN A 35 9.01 -23.08 -3.32
N LYS A 36 10.22 -22.61 -3.03
CA LYS A 36 11.43 -23.43 -3.07
C LYS A 36 11.43 -24.52 -1.99
N ASP A 37 11.12 -24.17 -0.75
CA ASP A 37 11.20 -25.07 0.40
C ASP A 37 10.16 -26.20 0.34
N LEU A 38 8.95 -25.88 -0.13
CA LEU A 38 7.81 -26.80 -0.18
C LEU A 38 7.59 -27.42 -1.57
N GLY A 39 8.44 -27.09 -2.55
CA GLY A 39 8.32 -27.60 -3.92
C GLY A 39 7.00 -27.24 -4.60
N LEU A 40 6.49 -26.01 -4.38
CA LEU A 40 5.19 -25.58 -4.89
C LEU A 40 5.31 -25.14 -6.34
N ASP A 41 4.28 -25.41 -7.13
CA ASP A 41 4.11 -24.81 -8.45
C ASP A 41 3.74 -23.32 -8.36
N ASP A 42 3.95 -22.57 -9.45
CA ASP A 42 3.70 -21.13 -9.52
C ASP A 42 2.24 -20.77 -9.20
N ALA A 43 1.29 -21.58 -9.65
CA ALA A 43 -0.14 -21.34 -9.40
C ALA A 43 -0.47 -21.42 -7.90
N THR A 44 0.10 -22.43 -7.23
CA THR A 44 -0.07 -22.62 -5.78
C THR A 44 0.64 -21.52 -4.97
N ALA A 45 1.86 -21.16 -5.35
CA ALA A 45 2.63 -20.10 -4.69
C ALA A 45 1.91 -18.75 -4.78
N ASN A 46 1.32 -18.42 -5.94
CA ASN A 46 0.59 -17.17 -6.15
C ASN A 46 -0.72 -17.06 -5.35
N ILE A 47 -1.19 -18.14 -4.70
CA ILE A 47 -2.30 -18.05 -3.75
C ILE A 47 -1.93 -17.18 -2.55
N PHE A 48 -0.67 -17.20 -2.10
CA PHE A 48 -0.27 -16.47 -0.89
C PHE A 48 -0.46 -14.95 -1.01
N PRO A 49 0.11 -14.25 -2.01
CA PRO A 49 -0.17 -12.83 -2.18
C PRO A 49 -1.65 -12.55 -2.50
N SER A 50 -2.33 -13.43 -3.24
CA SER A 50 -3.77 -13.28 -3.52
C SER A 50 -4.60 -13.30 -2.24
N MET A 51 -4.26 -14.15 -1.27
CA MET A 51 -4.94 -14.18 0.03
C MET A 51 -4.77 -12.87 0.80
N VAL A 52 -3.64 -12.21 0.72
CA VAL A 52 -3.45 -10.91 1.38
C VAL A 52 -4.41 -9.86 0.82
N PHE A 53 -4.48 -9.70 -0.50
CA PHE A 53 -5.28 -8.65 -1.15
C PHE A 53 -6.79 -8.94 -1.18
N PHE A 54 -7.18 -10.22 -1.15
CA PHE A 54 -8.57 -10.62 -1.10
C PHE A 54 -9.33 -10.04 0.09
N TRP A 55 -8.70 -9.99 1.26
CA TRP A 55 -9.32 -9.48 2.47
C TRP A 55 -9.54 -7.97 2.48
N PHE A 56 -8.84 -7.21 1.64
CA PHE A 56 -9.12 -5.79 1.47
C PHE A 56 -10.52 -5.54 0.91
N LEU A 57 -10.98 -6.39 -0.01
CA LEU A 57 -12.35 -6.29 -0.53
C LEU A 57 -13.38 -6.51 0.57
N ILE A 58 -13.17 -7.52 1.41
CA ILE A 58 -14.17 -7.97 2.39
C ILE A 58 -14.14 -7.11 3.66
N PHE A 59 -12.97 -6.85 4.22
CA PHE A 59 -12.85 -6.25 5.57
C PHE A 59 -12.74 -4.72 5.57
N SER A 60 -12.49 -4.04 4.43
CA SER A 60 -12.27 -2.60 4.44
C SER A 60 -13.49 -1.82 4.95
N VAL A 61 -14.67 -2.05 4.39
CA VAL A 61 -15.90 -1.37 4.82
C VAL A 61 -16.34 -1.80 6.22
N PRO A 62 -16.36 -3.11 6.58
CA PRO A 62 -16.60 -3.55 7.96
C PRO A 62 -15.69 -2.89 8.98
N THR A 63 -14.42 -2.69 8.64
CA THR A 63 -13.46 -2.03 9.53
C THR A 63 -13.79 -0.55 9.73
N GLY A 64 -14.22 0.16 8.69
CA GLY A 64 -14.71 1.53 8.79
C GLY A 64 -15.87 1.66 9.78
N ILE A 65 -16.81 0.71 9.72
CA ILE A 65 -17.95 0.63 10.64
C ILE A 65 -17.51 0.24 12.07
N LEU A 66 -16.61 -0.73 12.20
CA LEU A 66 -16.04 -1.12 13.49
C LEU A 66 -15.35 0.08 14.15
N MET A 67 -14.57 0.82 13.39
CA MET A 67 -13.83 1.99 13.85
C MET A 67 -14.74 3.11 14.38
N SER A 68 -15.90 3.33 13.77
CA SER A 68 -16.89 4.29 14.27
C SER A 68 -17.51 3.86 15.59
N ARG A 69 -17.54 2.56 15.89
CA ARG A 69 -18.12 1.99 17.16
C ARG A 69 -17.10 1.96 18.30
N ILE A 70 -15.90 1.44 18.05
CA ILE A 70 -14.90 1.19 19.12
C ILE A 70 -13.77 2.22 19.16
N GLY A 71 -13.67 3.10 18.14
CA GLY A 71 -12.63 4.11 18.00
C GLY A 71 -11.45 3.64 17.12
N ARG A 72 -10.72 4.62 16.60
CA ARG A 72 -9.61 4.42 15.64
C ARG A 72 -8.42 3.71 16.29
N LYS A 73 -7.99 4.20 17.46
CA LYS A 73 -6.87 3.64 18.22
C LYS A 73 -7.08 2.17 18.57
N LYS A 74 -8.27 1.81 19.08
CA LYS A 74 -8.59 0.42 19.43
C LYS A 74 -8.57 -0.48 18.22
N THR A 75 -9.06 0.00 17.07
CA THR A 75 -9.03 -0.75 15.80
C THR A 75 -7.60 -0.98 15.34
N VAL A 76 -6.70 0.02 15.44
CA VAL A 76 -5.27 -0.16 15.15
C VAL A 76 -4.61 -1.18 16.09
N ILE A 77 -4.94 -1.16 17.38
CA ILE A 77 -4.41 -2.15 18.33
C ILE A 77 -4.87 -3.57 17.96
N ILE A 78 -6.16 -3.75 17.62
CA ILE A 78 -6.67 -5.04 17.15
C ILE A 78 -5.94 -5.48 15.88
N SER A 79 -5.71 -4.60 14.93
CA SER A 79 -4.98 -4.92 13.70
C SER A 79 -3.55 -5.39 13.97
N LEU A 80 -2.83 -4.72 14.88
CA LEU A 80 -1.50 -5.12 15.30
C LEU A 80 -1.49 -6.49 15.99
N LEU A 81 -2.51 -6.80 16.81
CA LEU A 81 -2.64 -8.10 17.46
C LEU A 81 -2.92 -9.21 16.44
N VAL A 82 -3.78 -8.97 15.43
CA VAL A 82 -4.02 -9.93 14.34
C VAL A 82 -2.76 -10.14 13.52
N THR A 83 -2.01 -9.08 13.22
CA THR A 83 -0.71 -9.15 12.54
C THR A 83 0.29 -9.94 13.37
N ALA A 84 0.40 -9.69 14.67
CA ALA A 84 1.28 -10.45 15.57
C ALA A 84 0.91 -11.94 15.60
N LEU A 85 -0.38 -12.26 15.65
CA LEU A 85 -0.85 -13.66 15.61
C LEU A 85 -0.45 -14.34 14.30
N SER A 86 -0.56 -13.64 13.16
CA SER A 86 -0.14 -14.19 11.86
C SER A 86 1.33 -14.56 11.82
N MET A 87 2.20 -13.83 12.55
CA MET A 87 3.64 -14.09 12.58
C MET A 87 4.03 -15.32 13.42
N ILE A 88 3.16 -15.78 14.32
CA ILE A 88 3.44 -16.95 15.16
C ILE A 88 3.26 -18.25 14.37
N ILE A 89 2.29 -18.31 13.47
CA ILE A 89 1.86 -19.55 12.80
C ILE A 89 2.98 -20.21 12.00
N PRO A 90 3.70 -19.52 11.07
CA PRO A 90 4.71 -20.15 10.24
C PRO A 90 5.94 -20.61 11.03
N PHE A 91 6.11 -20.11 12.25
CA PHE A 91 7.20 -20.50 13.13
C PHE A 91 6.92 -21.81 13.86
N ILE A 92 5.64 -22.03 14.23
CA ILE A 92 5.22 -23.25 14.95
C ILE A 92 4.86 -24.37 13.95
N TRP A 93 4.21 -24.02 12.87
CA TRP A 93 3.70 -24.97 11.87
C TRP A 93 3.98 -24.42 10.47
N TYR A 94 4.79 -25.14 9.71
CA TYR A 94 5.27 -24.70 8.41
C TYR A 94 4.89 -25.68 7.32
N ASP A 95 3.77 -25.41 6.67
CA ASP A 95 3.30 -26.08 5.47
C ASP A 95 2.46 -25.11 4.59
N LYS A 96 1.97 -25.60 3.46
CA LYS A 96 1.10 -24.83 2.56
C LYS A 96 -0.13 -24.24 3.27
N THR A 97 -0.79 -25.02 4.14
CA THR A 97 -2.04 -24.62 4.80
C THR A 97 -1.76 -23.53 5.84
N SER A 98 -0.71 -23.70 6.62
CA SER A 98 -0.29 -22.71 7.62
C SER A 98 0.07 -21.37 6.97
N LEU A 99 0.73 -21.38 5.82
CA LEU A 99 1.06 -20.18 5.07
C LEU A 99 -0.19 -19.49 4.50
N ILE A 100 -1.17 -20.24 3.99
CA ILE A 100 -2.47 -19.67 3.56
C ILE A 100 -3.16 -18.98 4.73
N ILE A 101 -3.19 -19.59 5.91
CA ILE A 101 -3.78 -19.01 7.12
C ILE A 101 -2.99 -17.77 7.54
N THR A 102 -1.65 -17.85 7.55
CA THR A 102 -0.75 -16.74 7.88
C THR A 102 -1.01 -15.53 7.02
N PHE A 103 -0.99 -15.70 5.69
CA PHE A 103 -1.18 -14.59 4.76
C PHE A 103 -2.62 -14.09 4.73
N SER A 104 -3.60 -14.94 5.02
CA SER A 104 -4.99 -14.51 5.24
C SER A 104 -5.10 -13.61 6.49
N LEU A 105 -4.56 -14.02 7.62
CA LEU A 105 -4.55 -13.22 8.84
C LEU A 105 -3.72 -11.94 8.68
N LEU A 106 -2.58 -12.01 7.99
CA LEU A 106 -1.77 -10.85 7.68
C LEU A 106 -2.55 -9.84 6.81
N GLY A 107 -3.29 -10.34 5.81
CA GLY A 107 -4.17 -9.53 4.97
C GLY A 107 -5.30 -8.88 5.75
N ILE A 108 -5.97 -9.62 6.63
CA ILE A 108 -7.01 -9.09 7.53
C ILE A 108 -6.42 -8.02 8.44
N GLY A 109 -5.32 -8.33 9.14
CA GLY A 109 -4.63 -7.39 10.02
C GLY A 109 -4.22 -6.12 9.29
N ASN A 110 -3.63 -6.26 8.10
CA ASN A 110 -3.21 -5.12 7.28
C ASN A 110 -4.40 -4.28 6.80
N THR A 111 -5.51 -4.91 6.41
CA THR A 111 -6.75 -4.20 6.03
C THR A 111 -7.27 -3.35 7.21
N LEU A 112 -7.39 -3.96 8.39
CA LEU A 112 -7.82 -3.23 9.59
C LEU A 112 -6.88 -2.06 9.88
N MET A 113 -5.58 -2.26 9.73
CA MET A 113 -4.57 -1.25 9.99
C MET A 113 -4.65 -0.09 8.99
N GLN A 114 -4.69 -0.37 7.70
CA GLN A 114 -4.75 0.67 6.68
C GLN A 114 -6.03 1.51 6.76
N VAL A 115 -7.16 0.89 7.08
CA VAL A 115 -8.43 1.60 7.26
C VAL A 115 -8.40 2.51 8.49
N SER A 116 -7.82 2.07 9.60
CA SER A 116 -7.90 2.79 10.89
C SER A 116 -6.73 3.73 11.15
N LEU A 117 -5.53 3.42 10.66
CA LEU A 117 -4.31 4.19 10.94
C LEU A 117 -4.33 5.56 10.27
N ASN A 118 -4.84 5.64 9.03
CA ASN A 118 -4.94 6.90 8.31
C ASN A 118 -5.89 7.91 8.99
N PRO A 119 -7.13 7.53 9.39
CA PRO A 119 -7.99 8.40 10.19
C PRO A 119 -7.44 8.69 11.58
N LEU A 120 -6.72 7.75 12.22
CA LEU A 120 -6.05 8.00 13.49
C LEU A 120 -5.00 9.11 13.35
N LEU A 121 -4.18 9.07 12.31
CA LEU A 121 -3.23 10.14 12.01
C LEU A 121 -3.95 11.47 11.76
N SER A 122 -5.08 11.45 11.02
CA SER A 122 -5.88 12.63 10.70
C SER A 122 -6.57 13.25 11.93
N SER A 123 -6.68 12.55 13.05
CA SER A 123 -7.19 13.11 14.31
C SER A 123 -6.15 14.00 15.01
N ILE A 124 -4.87 13.78 14.75
CA ILE A 124 -3.74 14.54 15.34
C ILE A 124 -3.25 15.62 14.38
N VAL A 125 -3.22 15.33 13.08
CA VAL A 125 -2.76 16.25 12.03
C VAL A 125 -3.96 16.77 11.23
N LYS A 126 -4.10 18.10 11.15
CA LYS A 126 -5.22 18.77 10.51
C LYS A 126 -4.80 19.55 9.26
N GLY A 127 -5.76 19.76 8.36
CA GLY A 127 -5.61 20.66 7.21
C GLY A 127 -4.57 20.17 6.19
N ASP A 128 -3.89 21.11 5.57
CA ASP A 128 -2.97 20.87 4.45
C ASP A 128 -1.76 20.00 4.78
N LYS A 129 -1.42 19.86 6.09
CA LYS A 129 -0.34 18.98 6.55
C LYS A 129 -0.71 17.49 6.52
N LEU A 130 -1.98 17.15 6.32
CA LEU A 130 -2.44 15.77 6.34
C LEU A 130 -1.79 14.95 5.21
N ALA A 131 -1.76 15.47 3.99
CA ALA A 131 -1.14 14.76 2.86
C ALA A 131 0.34 14.46 3.10
N SER A 132 1.10 15.45 3.58
CA SER A 132 2.51 15.28 3.93
C SER A 132 2.70 14.23 5.05
N SER A 133 1.87 14.25 6.07
CA SER A 133 1.98 13.31 7.19
C SER A 133 1.59 11.88 6.79
N LEU A 134 0.58 11.70 5.94
CA LEU A 134 0.24 10.40 5.35
C LEU A 134 1.38 9.89 4.46
N THR A 135 1.97 10.75 3.64
CA THR A 135 3.14 10.41 2.81
C THR A 135 4.33 10.01 3.67
N PHE A 136 4.60 10.70 4.78
CA PHE A 136 5.64 10.31 5.71
C PHE A 136 5.34 8.93 6.35
N GLY A 137 4.09 8.65 6.68
CA GLY A 137 3.67 7.32 7.12
C GLY A 137 3.94 6.24 6.06
N GLN A 138 3.64 6.52 4.79
CA GLN A 138 3.96 5.62 3.68
C GLN A 138 5.48 5.45 3.47
N PHE A 139 6.28 6.49 3.70
CA PHE A 139 7.74 6.37 3.70
C PHE A 139 8.23 5.41 4.80
N VAL A 140 7.71 5.55 6.02
CA VAL A 140 8.06 4.64 7.12
C VAL A 140 7.63 3.20 6.81
N LYS A 141 6.45 3.01 6.22
CA LYS A 141 6.00 1.70 5.69
C LYS A 141 7.00 1.16 4.65
N ALA A 142 7.42 2.00 3.71
CA ALA A 142 8.32 1.58 2.62
C ALA A 142 9.70 1.14 3.14
N ILE A 143 10.19 1.71 4.25
CA ILE A 143 11.41 1.24 4.92
C ILE A 143 11.26 -0.21 5.38
N ALA A 144 10.13 -0.57 5.99
CA ALA A 144 9.87 -1.94 6.42
C ALA A 144 9.78 -2.89 5.22
N SER A 145 9.06 -2.49 4.17
CA SER A 145 8.92 -3.26 2.93
C SER A 145 10.26 -3.53 2.26
N PHE A 146 11.12 -2.50 2.17
CA PHE A 146 12.48 -2.62 1.63
C PHE A 146 13.38 -3.50 2.50
N SER A 147 13.23 -3.42 3.81
CA SER A 147 14.05 -4.17 4.76
C SER A 147 13.71 -5.66 4.79
N ALA A 148 12.46 -6.04 4.50
CA ALA A 148 12.00 -7.43 4.63
C ALA A 148 12.83 -8.45 3.81
N PRO A 149 13.07 -8.28 2.51
CA PRO A 149 13.91 -9.21 1.74
C PRO A 149 15.35 -9.26 2.24
N LEU A 150 15.91 -8.12 2.67
CA LEU A 150 17.27 -8.07 3.22
C LEU A 150 17.37 -8.84 4.54
N ILE A 151 16.38 -8.70 5.42
CA ILE A 151 16.31 -9.42 6.69
C ILE A 151 16.15 -10.92 6.43
N ALA A 152 15.26 -11.32 5.53
CA ALA A 152 15.04 -12.73 5.19
C ALA A 152 16.30 -13.38 4.62
N THR A 153 17.01 -12.70 3.70
CA THR A 153 18.27 -13.18 3.14
C THR A 153 19.35 -13.31 4.23
N ARG A 154 19.49 -12.31 5.11
CA ARG A 154 20.44 -12.37 6.21
C ARG A 154 20.08 -13.48 7.20
N ALA A 155 18.81 -13.67 7.51
CA ALA A 155 18.34 -14.75 8.37
C ALA A 155 18.67 -16.13 7.76
N SER A 156 18.43 -16.31 6.46
CA SER A 156 18.80 -17.53 5.74
C SER A 156 20.30 -17.81 5.82
N LEU A 157 21.15 -16.80 5.63
CA LEU A 157 22.62 -16.95 5.67
C LEU A 157 23.18 -17.18 7.08
N MET A 158 22.57 -16.59 8.13
CA MET A 158 23.09 -16.64 9.50
C MET A 158 22.53 -17.81 10.31
N PHE A 159 21.28 -18.20 10.06
CA PHE A 159 20.55 -19.19 10.84
C PHE A 159 20.14 -20.41 10.03
N ASP A 160 20.45 -20.43 8.72
CA ASP A 160 19.96 -21.44 7.75
C ASP A 160 18.42 -21.54 7.72
N ASP A 161 17.75 -20.46 8.15
CA ASP A 161 16.30 -20.38 8.24
C ASP A 161 15.80 -18.93 8.02
N TRP A 162 15.28 -18.65 6.83
CA TRP A 162 14.72 -17.35 6.51
C TRP A 162 13.50 -16.98 7.38
N ARG A 163 12.82 -17.98 7.97
CA ARG A 163 11.62 -17.78 8.80
C ARG A 163 11.91 -17.00 10.09
N MET A 164 13.17 -16.78 10.43
CA MET A 164 13.57 -15.90 11.55
C MET A 164 13.11 -14.45 11.38
N ILE A 165 12.61 -14.05 10.20
CA ILE A 165 11.93 -12.77 9.99
C ILE A 165 10.62 -12.69 10.80
N TYR A 166 9.89 -13.79 10.97
CA TYR A 166 8.60 -13.80 11.67
C TYR A 166 8.72 -13.45 13.15
N PRO A 167 9.60 -14.09 13.98
CA PRO A 167 9.77 -13.68 15.37
C PRO A 167 10.29 -12.26 15.53
N LEU A 168 11.10 -11.75 14.61
CA LEU A 168 11.52 -10.35 14.61
C LEU A 168 10.34 -9.41 14.42
N PHE A 169 9.49 -9.67 13.41
CA PHE A 169 8.33 -8.85 13.13
C PHE A 169 7.25 -8.99 14.22
N LEU A 170 7.12 -10.17 14.84
CA LEU A 170 6.30 -10.38 16.03
C LEU A 170 6.74 -9.47 17.17
N LEU A 171 8.03 -9.46 17.49
CA LEU A 171 8.60 -8.62 18.56
C LEU A 171 8.29 -7.14 18.33
N ILE A 172 8.52 -6.65 17.11
CA ILE A 172 8.23 -5.25 16.75
C ILE A 172 6.74 -4.94 16.88
N SER A 173 5.86 -5.87 16.44
CA SER A 173 4.41 -5.72 16.57
C SER A 173 3.97 -5.63 18.03
N VAL A 174 4.50 -6.50 18.90
CA VAL A 174 4.19 -6.47 20.34
C VAL A 174 4.66 -5.18 21.01
N ILE A 175 5.90 -4.73 20.73
CA ILE A 175 6.39 -3.44 21.22
C ILE A 175 5.46 -2.29 20.78
N THR A 176 5.02 -2.31 19.52
CA THR A 176 4.14 -1.28 18.97
C THR A 176 2.75 -1.30 19.64
N VAL A 177 2.19 -2.48 19.91
CA VAL A 177 0.93 -2.64 20.66
C VAL A 177 1.04 -2.03 22.04
N LEU A 178 2.09 -2.36 22.77
CA LEU A 178 2.31 -1.84 24.14
C LEU A 178 2.49 -0.32 24.11
N TRP A 179 3.33 0.20 23.23
CA TRP A 179 3.61 1.63 23.13
C TRP A 179 2.36 2.42 22.74
N LEU A 180 1.68 2.02 21.67
CA LEU A 180 0.44 2.66 21.24
C LEU A 180 -0.66 2.52 22.32
N GLY A 181 -0.74 1.37 22.98
CA GLY A 181 -1.68 1.12 24.08
C GLY A 181 -1.54 2.13 25.21
N MET A 182 -0.30 2.41 25.65
CA MET A 182 0.01 3.37 26.71
C MET A 182 -0.12 4.83 26.27
N THR A 183 -0.10 5.13 24.96
CA THR A 183 -0.18 6.51 24.47
C THR A 183 -1.61 7.03 24.55
N ARG A 184 -1.84 8.14 25.25
CA ARG A 184 -3.16 8.80 25.28
C ARG A 184 -3.39 9.59 24.00
N ILE A 185 -4.38 9.17 23.22
CA ILE A 185 -4.84 9.87 22.01
C ILE A 185 -6.30 10.23 22.23
N ASP A 186 -6.59 11.54 22.24
CA ASP A 186 -7.96 12.04 22.38
C ASP A 186 -8.62 11.97 20.99
N GLU A 187 -9.47 10.97 20.81
CA GLU A 187 -10.27 10.83 19.61
C GLU A 187 -11.59 11.59 19.80
N GLN A 188 -11.93 12.43 18.82
CA GLN A 188 -13.28 12.98 18.78
C GLN A 188 -14.23 11.81 18.51
N LYS A 189 -15.11 11.53 19.46
CA LYS A 189 -16.22 10.60 19.24
C LYS A 189 -17.10 11.22 18.14
N GLU A 190 -17.34 10.47 17.08
CA GLU A 190 -18.37 10.85 16.14
C GLU A 190 -19.71 10.66 16.84
N ASP A 191 -20.40 11.76 17.15
CA ASP A 191 -21.74 11.76 17.73
C ASP A 191 -22.74 11.30 16.66
N GLY A 192 -22.84 10.00 16.43
CA GLY A 192 -23.75 9.44 15.44
C GLY A 192 -24.03 7.96 15.65
N LYS A 193 -25.21 7.51 15.24
CA LYS A 193 -25.50 6.10 15.05
C LYS A 193 -24.43 5.54 14.13
N GLY A 194 -23.68 4.53 14.58
CA GLY A 194 -22.57 3.96 13.81
C GLY A 194 -22.96 3.73 12.34
N ALA A 195 -22.08 4.12 11.43
CA ALA A 195 -22.31 4.00 10.01
C ALA A 195 -22.77 2.59 9.63
N THR A 196 -23.70 2.52 8.69
CA THR A 196 -24.19 1.26 8.13
C THR A 196 -23.47 0.96 6.81
N PHE A 197 -23.46 -0.31 6.39
CA PHE A 197 -22.93 -0.68 5.07
C PHE A 197 -23.57 0.15 3.94
N SER A 198 -24.87 0.33 3.98
CA SER A 198 -25.62 1.12 2.99
C SER A 198 -25.12 2.57 2.92
N GLU A 199 -24.82 3.19 4.06
CA GLU A 199 -24.31 4.55 4.12
C GLU A 199 -22.90 4.67 3.54
N CYS A 200 -22.03 3.70 3.79
CA CYS A 200 -20.69 3.66 3.18
C CYS A 200 -20.77 3.57 1.66
N PHE A 201 -21.58 2.65 1.11
CA PHE A 201 -21.71 2.50 -0.33
C PHE A 201 -22.47 3.66 -1.00
N LYS A 202 -23.40 4.31 -0.31
CA LYS A 202 -24.05 5.55 -0.80
C LYS A 202 -23.06 6.68 -1.07
N LEU A 203 -21.89 6.68 -0.40
CA LEU A 203 -20.83 7.66 -0.68
C LEU A 203 -20.28 7.55 -2.10
N LEU A 204 -20.32 6.36 -2.72
CA LEU A 204 -19.96 6.19 -4.14
C LEU A 204 -20.91 6.91 -5.09
N GLY A 205 -22.13 7.26 -4.66
CA GLY A 205 -23.02 8.14 -5.40
C GLY A 205 -22.51 9.59 -5.49
N ASN A 206 -21.56 9.99 -4.64
CA ASN A 206 -20.90 11.28 -4.76
C ASN A 206 -19.77 11.20 -5.78
N GLY A 207 -19.84 12.01 -6.84
CA GLY A 207 -18.89 11.99 -7.95
C GLY A 207 -17.43 12.21 -7.52
N VAL A 208 -17.18 13.04 -6.49
CA VAL A 208 -15.80 13.29 -6.00
C VAL A 208 -15.26 12.05 -5.30
N ILE A 209 -16.06 11.41 -4.45
CA ILE A 209 -15.66 10.19 -3.73
C ILE A 209 -15.44 9.04 -4.72
N LEU A 210 -16.32 8.88 -5.70
CA LEU A 210 -16.16 7.88 -6.75
C LEU A 210 -14.89 8.10 -7.57
N LEU A 211 -14.59 9.34 -7.96
CA LEU A 211 -13.36 9.67 -8.67
C LEU A 211 -12.10 9.32 -7.82
N CYS A 212 -12.13 9.62 -6.54
CA CYS A 212 -11.03 9.27 -5.63
C CYS A 212 -10.90 7.75 -5.47
N PHE A 213 -12.01 7.01 -5.33
CA PHE A 213 -12.02 5.55 -5.21
C PHE A 213 -11.42 4.87 -6.44
N LEU A 214 -11.88 5.24 -7.64
CA LEU A 214 -11.33 4.72 -8.89
C LEU A 214 -9.85 5.14 -9.08
N GLY A 215 -9.48 6.34 -8.60
CA GLY A 215 -8.09 6.80 -8.59
C GLY A 215 -7.17 5.92 -7.75
N ILE A 216 -7.63 5.49 -6.58
CA ILE A 216 -6.89 4.55 -5.74
C ILE A 216 -6.81 3.17 -6.41
N MET A 217 -7.90 2.68 -7.00
CA MET A 217 -7.88 1.42 -7.77
C MET A 217 -6.82 1.45 -8.87
N CYS A 218 -6.79 2.51 -9.68
CA CYS A 218 -5.82 2.67 -10.76
C CYS A 218 -4.39 2.79 -10.22
N HIS A 219 -4.19 3.60 -9.17
CA HIS A 219 -2.90 3.74 -8.50
C HIS A 219 -2.32 2.40 -8.07
N VAL A 220 -3.11 1.60 -7.35
CA VAL A 220 -2.65 0.30 -6.84
C VAL A 220 -2.50 -0.72 -7.98
N GLY A 221 -3.36 -0.66 -8.99
CA GLY A 221 -3.21 -1.47 -10.20
C GLY A 221 -1.88 -1.21 -10.91
N ILE A 222 -1.47 0.05 -11.04
CA ILE A 222 -0.15 0.44 -11.60
C ILE A 222 0.97 0.00 -10.65
N ASP A 223 0.81 0.17 -9.34
CA ASP A 223 1.81 -0.17 -8.33
C ASP A 223 2.15 -1.66 -8.36
N VAL A 224 1.14 -2.49 -8.19
CA VAL A 224 1.29 -3.96 -8.20
C VAL A 224 1.68 -4.44 -9.60
N GLY A 225 1.05 -3.87 -10.63
CA GLY A 225 1.36 -4.20 -12.02
C GLY A 225 2.82 -3.96 -12.36
N THR A 226 3.35 -2.79 -12.06
CA THR A 226 4.77 -2.46 -12.34
C THR A 226 5.69 -3.38 -11.54
N ASN A 227 5.41 -3.61 -10.25
CA ASN A 227 6.19 -4.50 -9.41
C ASN A 227 6.30 -5.92 -10.01
N VAL A 228 5.17 -6.50 -10.41
CA VAL A 228 5.12 -7.87 -10.96
C VAL A 228 5.75 -7.96 -12.35
N THR A 229 5.54 -6.97 -13.21
CA THR A 229 5.96 -7.04 -14.62
C THR A 229 7.33 -6.49 -14.90
N SER A 230 7.91 -5.65 -14.03
CA SER A 230 9.22 -5.04 -14.27
C SER A 230 10.32 -6.05 -14.61
N PRO A 231 10.51 -7.15 -13.88
CA PRO A 231 11.50 -8.15 -14.25
C PRO A 231 11.19 -8.80 -15.60
N ARG A 232 9.92 -9.10 -15.86
CA ARG A 232 9.48 -9.74 -17.11
C ARG A 232 9.68 -8.83 -18.33
N ILE A 233 9.45 -7.52 -18.16
CA ILE A 233 9.72 -6.52 -19.21
C ILE A 233 11.24 -6.48 -19.52
N LEU A 234 12.10 -6.50 -18.51
CA LEU A 234 13.54 -6.55 -18.71
C LEU A 234 13.93 -7.85 -19.43
N MET A 235 13.42 -9.00 -19.01
CA MET A 235 13.67 -10.26 -19.67
C MET A 235 13.28 -10.21 -21.16
N GLU A 236 12.06 -9.77 -21.47
CA GLU A 236 11.55 -9.67 -22.85
C GLU A 236 12.39 -8.70 -23.69
N ARG A 237 12.72 -7.50 -23.16
CA ARG A 237 13.37 -6.43 -23.89
C ARG A 237 14.90 -6.57 -24.03
N LEU A 238 15.53 -7.26 -23.10
CA LEU A 238 16.98 -7.48 -23.06
C LEU A 238 17.39 -8.90 -23.46
N GLY A 239 16.39 -9.78 -23.71
CA GLY A 239 16.67 -11.18 -24.05
C GLY A 239 17.24 -11.99 -22.88
N LEU A 240 16.94 -11.62 -21.64
CA LEU A 240 17.41 -12.32 -20.44
C LEU A 240 16.60 -13.62 -20.28
N THR A 241 17.28 -14.72 -19.99
CA THR A 241 16.66 -16.04 -19.83
C THR A 241 16.39 -16.41 -18.37
N ASN A 242 17.10 -15.76 -17.44
CA ASN A 242 16.99 -16.05 -16.02
C ASN A 242 16.28 -14.88 -15.30
N LEU A 243 15.23 -15.20 -14.53
CA LEU A 243 14.48 -14.22 -13.75
C LEU A 243 15.34 -13.54 -12.67
N ASP A 244 16.31 -14.28 -12.10
CA ASP A 244 17.19 -13.72 -11.05
C ASP A 244 18.02 -12.56 -11.58
N ASP A 245 18.41 -12.59 -12.87
CA ASP A 245 19.16 -11.51 -13.52
C ASP A 245 18.32 -10.27 -13.80
N ALA A 246 16.98 -10.37 -13.72
CA ALA A 246 16.05 -9.28 -13.96
C ALA A 246 15.37 -8.75 -12.68
N ASN A 247 15.44 -9.49 -11.56
CA ASN A 247 14.73 -9.17 -10.31
C ASN A 247 15.13 -7.82 -9.69
N TYR A 248 16.33 -7.31 -10.01
CA TYR A 248 16.75 -5.99 -9.55
C TYR A 248 15.83 -4.86 -10.05
N ALA A 249 15.08 -5.07 -11.13
CA ALA A 249 14.10 -4.10 -11.63
C ALA A 249 13.03 -3.76 -10.57
N THR A 250 12.57 -4.76 -9.81
CA THR A 250 11.68 -4.56 -8.67
C THR A 250 12.34 -3.72 -7.57
N SER A 251 13.64 -3.98 -7.31
CA SER A 251 14.39 -3.19 -6.32
C SER A 251 14.56 -1.74 -6.77
N VAL A 252 14.79 -1.48 -8.05
CA VAL A 252 14.82 -0.13 -8.63
C VAL A 252 13.47 0.57 -8.42
N TYR A 253 12.36 -0.10 -8.74
CA TYR A 253 11.02 0.44 -8.51
C TYR A 253 10.82 0.87 -7.05
N PHE A 254 11.09 -0.02 -6.09
CA PHE A 254 10.92 0.29 -4.67
C PHE A 254 11.89 1.33 -4.14
N ALA A 255 13.12 1.37 -4.62
CA ALA A 255 14.10 2.40 -4.24
C ALA A 255 13.60 3.80 -4.64
N PHE A 256 13.16 3.96 -5.88
CA PHE A 256 12.61 5.22 -6.37
C PHE A 256 11.28 5.58 -5.70
N ARG A 257 10.42 4.59 -5.41
CA ARG A 257 9.18 4.78 -4.67
C ARG A 257 9.44 5.28 -3.25
N THR A 258 10.41 4.68 -2.56
CA THR A 258 10.81 5.09 -1.20
C THR A 258 11.38 6.50 -1.20
N ALA A 259 12.30 6.80 -2.13
CA ALA A 259 12.84 8.15 -2.33
C ALA A 259 11.72 9.16 -2.63
N GLY A 260 10.76 8.79 -3.48
CA GLY A 260 9.61 9.62 -3.82
C GLY A 260 8.71 9.90 -2.61
N CYS A 261 8.45 8.93 -1.72
CA CYS A 261 7.74 9.15 -0.48
C CYS A 261 8.49 10.13 0.44
N PHE A 262 9.80 9.95 0.58
CA PHE A 262 10.63 10.83 1.40
C PHE A 262 10.61 12.27 0.87
N ILE A 263 10.96 12.48 -0.39
CA ILE A 263 10.98 13.79 -1.05
C ILE A 263 9.57 14.41 -1.03
N GLY A 264 8.54 13.62 -1.35
CA GLY A 264 7.16 14.05 -1.38
C GLY A 264 6.65 14.55 -0.03
N THR A 265 7.14 13.99 1.08
CA THR A 265 6.81 14.48 2.42
C THR A 265 7.16 15.97 2.58
N PHE A 266 8.34 16.38 2.14
CA PHE A 266 8.77 17.78 2.25
C PHE A 266 8.09 18.69 1.23
N ILE A 267 7.89 18.19 0.00
CA ILE A 267 7.24 18.96 -1.05
C ILE A 267 5.77 19.22 -0.68
N LEU A 268 5.03 18.20 -0.25
CA LEU A 268 3.63 18.34 0.15
C LEU A 268 3.42 19.17 1.42
N ALA A 269 4.46 19.32 2.24
CA ALA A 269 4.41 20.20 3.40
C ALA A 269 4.46 21.70 3.04
N ARG A 270 4.98 22.05 1.84
CA ARG A 270 5.28 23.43 1.43
C ARG A 270 4.56 23.89 0.17
N TYR A 271 4.21 22.95 -0.72
CA TYR A 271 3.65 23.22 -2.04
C TYR A 271 2.25 22.62 -2.21
N SER A 272 1.54 23.10 -3.23
CA SER A 272 0.20 22.65 -3.59
C SER A 272 0.17 21.15 -3.89
N ALA A 273 -0.72 20.43 -3.20
CA ALA A 273 -0.93 18.99 -3.42
C ALA A 273 -1.43 18.69 -4.84
N LYS A 274 -2.23 19.61 -5.44
CA LYS A 274 -2.68 19.48 -6.84
C LYS A 274 -1.51 19.50 -7.82
N LYS A 275 -0.61 20.50 -7.70
CA LYS A 275 0.56 20.62 -8.59
C LYS A 275 1.48 19.42 -8.46
N PHE A 276 1.72 18.99 -7.21
CA PHE A 276 2.57 17.83 -6.95
C PHE A 276 1.94 16.54 -7.46
N PHE A 277 0.63 16.35 -7.30
CA PHE A 277 -0.09 15.21 -7.86
C PHE A 277 0.02 15.17 -9.39
N GLY A 278 -0.18 16.32 -10.08
CA GLY A 278 -0.01 16.40 -11.52
C GLY A 278 1.41 16.03 -11.98
N LEU A 279 2.46 16.51 -11.28
CA LEU A 279 3.84 16.14 -11.56
C LEU A 279 4.08 14.63 -11.32
N SER A 280 3.56 14.09 -10.24
CA SER A 280 3.67 12.65 -9.93
C SER A 280 3.06 11.79 -11.02
N VAL A 281 1.84 12.12 -11.47
CA VAL A 281 1.17 11.39 -12.56
C VAL A 281 1.89 11.57 -13.89
N LEU A 282 2.46 12.75 -14.15
CA LEU A 282 3.30 12.99 -15.35
C LEU A 282 4.55 12.09 -15.34
N CYS A 283 5.23 11.93 -14.21
CA CYS A 283 6.35 11.00 -14.08
C CYS A 283 5.93 9.56 -14.40
N ILE A 284 4.76 9.11 -13.89
CA ILE A 284 4.21 7.78 -14.22
C ILE A 284 3.98 7.66 -15.74
N ALA A 285 3.34 8.67 -16.34
CA ALA A 285 3.01 8.65 -17.76
C ALA A 285 4.26 8.63 -18.65
N LEU A 286 5.30 9.42 -18.32
CA LEU A 286 6.58 9.42 -19.03
C LEU A 286 7.31 8.09 -18.89
N GLY A 287 7.38 7.53 -17.66
CA GLY A 287 7.98 6.22 -17.44
C GLY A 287 7.23 5.12 -18.20
N MET A 288 5.90 5.12 -18.16
CA MET A 288 5.07 4.15 -18.89
C MET A 288 5.26 4.28 -20.41
N GLY A 289 5.24 5.51 -20.94
CA GLY A 289 5.50 5.77 -22.36
C GLY A 289 6.91 5.33 -22.79
N GLY A 290 7.92 5.55 -21.93
CA GLY A 290 9.28 5.09 -22.18
C GLY A 290 9.39 3.58 -22.29
N LEU A 291 8.64 2.82 -21.50
CA LEU A 291 8.61 1.34 -21.58
C LEU A 291 8.04 0.82 -22.92
N TYR A 292 7.26 1.59 -23.66
CA TYR A 292 6.80 1.20 -24.99
C TYR A 292 7.87 1.39 -26.10
N PHE A 293 8.59 2.50 -26.05
CA PHE A 293 9.35 2.98 -27.19
C PHE A 293 10.88 2.94 -27.01
N LEU A 294 11.35 2.89 -25.74
CA LEU A 294 12.75 2.96 -25.44
C LEU A 294 13.35 1.57 -25.16
N HIS A 295 14.65 1.46 -25.41
CA HIS A 295 15.41 0.21 -25.27
C HIS A 295 16.70 0.47 -24.49
N GLY A 296 17.27 -0.60 -23.97
CA GLY A 296 18.50 -0.53 -23.18
C GLY A 296 18.21 -0.57 -21.67
N GLU A 297 19.05 -1.28 -20.95
CA GLU A 297 18.89 -1.61 -19.54
C GLU A 297 18.73 -0.38 -18.65
N ILE A 298 19.66 0.56 -18.74
CA ILE A 298 19.65 1.79 -17.91
C ILE A 298 18.39 2.62 -18.19
N ILE A 299 17.95 2.68 -19.45
CA ILE A 299 16.78 3.47 -19.84
C ILE A 299 15.51 2.82 -19.31
N LEU A 300 15.37 1.50 -19.45
CA LEU A 300 14.22 0.76 -18.93
C LEU A 300 14.16 0.87 -17.39
N CYS A 301 15.27 0.72 -16.70
CA CYS A 301 15.35 0.93 -15.25
C CYS A 301 15.00 2.36 -14.85
N THR A 302 15.40 3.36 -15.62
CA THR A 302 15.00 4.77 -15.39
C THR A 302 13.50 4.95 -15.56
N CYS A 303 12.89 4.34 -16.58
CA CYS A 303 11.44 4.36 -16.79
C CYS A 303 10.69 3.71 -15.62
N ILE A 304 11.15 2.53 -15.17
CA ILE A 304 10.59 1.83 -14.00
C ILE A 304 10.73 2.68 -12.74
N GLY A 305 11.90 3.30 -12.56
CA GLY A 305 12.16 4.22 -11.45
C GLY A 305 11.23 5.45 -11.48
N LEU A 306 11.00 6.05 -12.64
CA LEU A 306 10.08 7.18 -12.83
C LEU A 306 8.64 6.79 -12.45
N ILE A 307 8.19 5.60 -12.84
CA ILE A 307 6.87 5.09 -12.42
C ILE A 307 6.83 4.95 -10.91
N GLY A 308 7.85 4.35 -10.29
CA GLY A 308 7.94 4.18 -8.83
C GLY A 308 7.93 5.53 -8.10
N PHE A 309 8.76 6.48 -8.53
CA PHE A 309 8.82 7.82 -7.97
C PHE A 309 7.48 8.56 -8.08
N GLY A 310 6.87 8.56 -9.26
CA GLY A 310 5.57 9.19 -9.48
C GLY A 310 4.46 8.55 -8.66
N ASN A 311 4.44 7.21 -8.58
CA ASN A 311 3.39 6.48 -7.88
C ASN A 311 3.45 6.60 -6.35
N SER A 312 4.59 7.00 -5.79
CA SER A 312 4.88 7.05 -4.36
C SER A 312 3.88 7.88 -3.53
N ASN A 313 3.34 8.96 -4.09
CA ASN A 313 2.54 9.93 -3.34
C ASN A 313 1.07 9.97 -3.76
N VAL A 314 0.69 9.27 -4.82
CA VAL A 314 -0.66 9.29 -5.41
C VAL A 314 -1.71 8.89 -4.38
N PHE A 315 -1.49 7.79 -3.65
CA PHE A 315 -2.38 7.32 -2.59
C PHE A 315 -2.63 8.39 -1.52
N SER A 316 -1.55 8.95 -0.96
CA SER A 316 -1.63 9.92 0.14
C SER A 316 -2.38 11.19 -0.26
N VAL A 317 -2.19 11.66 -1.49
CA VAL A 317 -2.88 12.84 -2.01
C VAL A 317 -4.37 12.55 -2.22
N ILE A 318 -4.72 11.45 -2.89
CA ILE A 318 -6.13 11.10 -3.15
C ILE A 318 -6.87 10.89 -1.82
N LEU A 319 -6.30 10.09 -0.91
CA LEU A 319 -6.93 9.80 0.38
C LEU A 319 -7.12 11.05 1.22
N SER A 320 -6.09 11.91 1.31
CA SER A 320 -6.20 13.17 2.07
C SER A 320 -7.29 14.08 1.50
N ARG A 321 -7.42 14.15 0.17
CA ARG A 321 -8.46 14.96 -0.49
C ARG A 321 -9.86 14.41 -0.23
N ALA A 322 -10.04 13.10 -0.33
CA ALA A 322 -11.31 12.47 0.00
C ALA A 322 -11.72 12.73 1.46
N MET A 323 -10.79 12.60 2.42
CA MET A 323 -11.05 12.86 3.84
C MET A 323 -11.32 14.34 4.17
N LEU A 324 -10.68 15.27 3.46
CA LEU A 324 -10.90 16.71 3.65
C LEU A 324 -12.18 17.18 2.99
N TYR A 325 -12.67 16.51 1.96
CA TYR A 325 -13.92 16.81 1.29
C TYR A 325 -15.14 16.52 2.16
N MET A 326 -15.15 15.44 2.93
CA MET A 326 -16.18 15.08 3.91
C MET A 326 -15.58 14.81 5.29
N PRO A 327 -15.27 15.86 6.07
CA PRO A 327 -14.56 15.72 7.35
C PRO A 327 -15.32 14.88 8.39
N ASN A 328 -16.65 14.86 8.30
CA ASN A 328 -17.54 14.16 9.25
C ASN A 328 -17.68 12.66 8.93
N LYS A 329 -17.14 12.18 7.78
CA LYS A 329 -17.25 10.79 7.32
C LYS A 329 -15.89 10.15 7.02
N LYS A 330 -14.85 10.52 7.77
CA LYS A 330 -13.48 10.06 7.53
C LYS A 330 -13.30 8.56 7.68
N ASN A 331 -14.06 7.94 8.59
CA ASN A 331 -13.95 6.51 8.86
C ASN A 331 -14.54 5.70 7.68
N GLU A 332 -15.72 6.10 7.21
CA GLU A 332 -16.40 5.48 6.07
C GLU A 332 -15.60 5.68 4.79
N ILE A 333 -15.10 6.91 4.59
CA ILE A 333 -14.25 7.24 3.43
C ILE A 333 -12.97 6.43 3.47
N SER A 334 -12.31 6.29 4.63
CA SER A 334 -11.11 5.46 4.74
C SER A 334 -11.42 4.01 4.37
N GLY A 335 -12.47 3.41 4.95
CA GLY A 335 -12.88 2.05 4.62
C GLY A 335 -13.13 1.86 3.13
N LEU A 336 -13.86 2.81 2.52
CA LEU A 336 -14.18 2.78 1.09
C LEU A 336 -12.93 2.95 0.21
N MET A 337 -12.06 3.91 0.52
CA MET A 337 -10.83 4.15 -0.23
C MET A 337 -9.87 2.97 -0.15
N ILE A 338 -9.74 2.35 1.04
CA ILE A 338 -8.89 1.16 1.22
C ILE A 338 -9.48 -0.06 0.49
N MET A 339 -10.80 -0.17 0.36
CA MET A 339 -11.40 -1.19 -0.51
C MET A 339 -10.92 -1.05 -1.97
N GLY A 340 -10.60 0.16 -2.43
CA GLY A 340 -10.00 0.42 -3.74
C GLY A 340 -8.64 -0.26 -3.95
N LEU A 341 -7.94 -0.69 -2.89
CA LEU A 341 -6.70 -1.48 -3.00
C LEU A 341 -6.94 -2.85 -3.68
N PHE A 342 -8.19 -3.31 -3.77
CA PHE A 342 -8.57 -4.45 -4.60
C PHE A 342 -8.22 -4.26 -6.09
N GLY A 343 -7.95 -3.05 -6.54
CA GLY A 343 -7.32 -2.78 -7.84
C GLY A 343 -6.05 -3.58 -8.07
N GLY A 344 -5.28 -3.86 -7.00
CA GLY A 344 -4.10 -4.75 -7.02
C GLY A 344 -4.40 -6.22 -7.35
N THR A 345 -5.66 -6.65 -7.29
CA THR A 345 -6.10 -7.97 -7.78
C THR A 345 -6.67 -7.86 -9.21
N ILE A 346 -7.46 -6.83 -9.46
CA ILE A 346 -8.16 -6.64 -10.76
C ILE A 346 -7.15 -6.41 -11.89
N PHE A 347 -6.21 -5.50 -11.71
CA PHE A 347 -5.26 -5.14 -12.76
C PHE A 347 -4.38 -6.33 -13.19
N PRO A 348 -3.70 -7.06 -12.29
CA PRO A 348 -2.90 -8.22 -12.66
C PRO A 348 -3.71 -9.31 -13.36
N PHE A 349 -4.98 -9.51 -12.99
CA PHE A 349 -5.86 -10.44 -13.70
C PHE A 349 -6.03 -10.05 -15.17
N PHE A 350 -6.41 -8.80 -15.45
CA PHE A 350 -6.55 -8.33 -16.84
C PHE A 350 -5.21 -8.22 -17.57
N MET A 351 -4.13 -7.91 -16.87
CA MET A 351 -2.78 -7.90 -17.43
C MET A 351 -2.38 -9.29 -17.92
N GLY A 352 -2.65 -10.34 -17.12
CA GLY A 352 -2.40 -11.71 -17.53
C GLY A 352 -3.19 -12.11 -18.78
N GLN A 353 -4.47 -11.73 -18.87
CA GLN A 353 -5.30 -12.01 -20.06
C GLN A 353 -4.79 -11.24 -21.29
N ALA A 354 -4.45 -9.97 -21.14
CA ALA A 354 -3.94 -9.14 -22.23
C ALA A 354 -2.57 -9.62 -22.71
N THR A 355 -1.67 -10.01 -21.79
CA THR A 355 -0.37 -10.60 -22.13
C THR A 355 -0.53 -11.90 -22.93
N LYS A 356 -1.44 -12.78 -22.50
CA LYS A 356 -1.75 -14.03 -23.21
C LYS A 356 -2.32 -13.76 -24.59
N ALA A 357 -3.19 -12.77 -24.74
CA ALA A 357 -3.80 -12.40 -26.02
C ALA A 357 -2.80 -11.79 -27.03
N LEU A 358 -1.65 -11.31 -26.55
CA LEU A 358 -0.55 -10.74 -27.35
C LEU A 358 0.69 -11.66 -27.37
N ASP A 359 0.48 -12.95 -27.57
CA ASP A 359 1.54 -13.96 -27.72
C ASP A 359 2.56 -13.96 -26.55
N ASN A 360 2.06 -13.76 -25.33
CA ASN A 360 2.82 -13.65 -24.10
C ASN A 360 3.74 -12.41 -24.00
N SER A 361 3.54 -11.39 -24.84
CA SER A 361 4.27 -10.14 -24.72
C SER A 361 3.81 -9.30 -23.53
N GLN A 362 4.75 -8.77 -22.76
CA GLN A 362 4.49 -7.86 -21.63
C GLN A 362 3.86 -6.53 -22.08
N THR A 363 3.81 -6.26 -23.38
CA THR A 363 3.04 -5.14 -23.94
C THR A 363 1.57 -5.21 -23.54
N GLY A 364 0.99 -6.41 -23.40
CA GLY A 364 -0.38 -6.57 -22.89
C GLY A 364 -0.55 -6.02 -21.47
N ALA A 365 0.39 -6.31 -20.59
CA ALA A 365 0.39 -5.75 -19.23
C ALA A 365 0.53 -4.22 -19.23
N LEU A 366 1.41 -3.68 -20.09
CA LEU A 366 1.59 -2.23 -20.25
C LEU A 366 0.29 -1.54 -20.69
N ILE A 367 -0.46 -2.14 -21.64
CA ILE A 367 -1.74 -1.59 -22.12
C ILE A 367 -2.75 -1.47 -20.96
N VAL A 368 -2.89 -2.51 -20.15
CA VAL A 368 -3.83 -2.48 -19.01
C VAL A 368 -3.41 -1.43 -17.98
N MET A 369 -2.13 -1.34 -17.63
CA MET A 369 -1.63 -0.31 -16.73
C MET A 369 -1.82 1.10 -17.30
N SER A 370 -1.66 1.29 -18.62
CA SER A 370 -1.86 2.58 -19.29
C SER A 370 -3.27 3.11 -19.17
N ILE A 371 -4.30 2.24 -19.11
CA ILE A 371 -5.68 2.66 -18.81
C ILE A 371 -5.74 3.34 -17.44
N GLY A 372 -5.06 2.77 -16.44
CA GLY A 372 -4.94 3.38 -15.13
C GLY A 372 -4.22 4.73 -15.15
N VAL A 373 -3.14 4.84 -15.94
CA VAL A 373 -2.38 6.10 -16.09
C VAL A 373 -3.24 7.20 -16.74
N ILE A 374 -3.98 6.86 -17.79
CA ILE A 374 -4.92 7.80 -18.44
C ILE A 374 -5.98 8.29 -17.44
N TYR A 375 -6.51 7.36 -16.63
CA TYR A 375 -7.45 7.75 -15.58
C TYR A 375 -6.84 8.71 -14.55
N LEU A 376 -5.60 8.45 -14.09
CA LEU A 376 -4.91 9.33 -13.15
C LEU A 376 -4.61 10.70 -13.75
N LEU A 377 -4.25 10.79 -15.03
CA LEU A 377 -4.12 12.07 -15.76
C LEU A 377 -5.43 12.85 -15.78
N PHE A 378 -6.54 12.18 -16.09
CA PHE A 378 -7.87 12.78 -16.01
C PHE A 378 -8.17 13.28 -14.58
N LEU A 379 -7.92 12.45 -13.55
CA LEU A 379 -8.13 12.80 -12.15
C LEU A 379 -7.30 14.04 -11.75
N ALA A 380 -6.07 14.18 -12.25
CA ALA A 380 -5.20 15.32 -11.98
C ALA A 380 -5.83 16.66 -12.46
N THR A 381 -6.67 16.64 -13.49
CA THR A 381 -7.40 17.83 -13.93
C THR A 381 -8.57 18.17 -13.01
N LYS A 382 -9.12 17.19 -12.29
CA LYS A 382 -10.32 17.35 -11.44
C LYS A 382 -9.98 17.66 -9.98
N ILE A 383 -8.84 17.21 -9.46
CA ILE A 383 -8.41 17.52 -8.09
C ILE A 383 -8.16 19.03 -7.96
N LYS A 384 -8.74 19.64 -6.92
CA LYS A 384 -8.58 21.06 -6.57
C LYS A 384 -7.78 21.19 -5.25
N ASP A 385 -7.03 22.28 -5.08
CA ASP A 385 -6.30 22.54 -3.82
C ASP A 385 -7.23 22.80 -2.64
N LYS A 386 -8.31 23.56 -2.87
CA LYS A 386 -9.42 23.71 -1.93
C LYS A 386 -10.64 23.08 -2.58
N MET A 387 -11.05 21.94 -2.05
CA MET A 387 -12.36 21.39 -2.35
C MET A 387 -13.33 21.98 -1.32
N ASN A 388 -14.43 22.60 -1.80
CA ASN A 388 -15.47 23.05 -0.90
C ASN A 388 -15.93 21.83 -0.11
N SER A 389 -15.71 21.85 1.22
CA SER A 389 -16.20 20.81 2.12
C SER A 389 -17.72 20.77 2.03
N VAL A 390 -18.28 19.58 1.90
CA VAL A 390 -19.72 19.36 2.10
C VAL A 390 -19.90 19.17 3.60
N GLU A 391 -20.64 20.08 4.23
CA GLU A 391 -21.03 20.02 5.64
C GLU A 391 -21.96 18.84 5.95
#